data_34819ecdfb84b549803be0451e93581e
#
_entry.id   34819ecdfb84b549803be0451e93581e
#
_cell.length_a   1.000
_cell.length_b   1.000
_cell.length_c   1.000
_cell.angle_alpha   90.00
_cell.angle_beta   90.00
_cell.angle_gamma   90.00
#
_symmetry.space_group_name_H-M   'P 1'
#
loop_
_entity.id
_entity.type
_entity.pdbx_description
1 polymer ?
#
loop_
_entity_poly.entity_id
_entity_poly.type
_entity_poly.pdbx_seq_one_letter_code
_entity_poly.pdbx_strand_id
1 'polypeptide(L)'
;MTTLWTGRCASRGFALLGIGLTLVLVAIGAGTAVALSGSGAPTWVGWLVAGIGLVVGVFGYLLSSLEVRVTEDTLTVAYGPFGWPRRVVQLVEVEDASAVMVEPMQWGGWGYRWNPRAHASAAVIRKGPGIALEFKDGRRFLVTVDDAVNGAKLTSAALIGAGRE
;
A
#
# COMPACT_ATOMS: atom_id res chain seq x y z
N MET A 1 -0.16 8.95 23.40
CA MET A 1 0.74 8.66 22.26
C MET A 1 0.81 9.90 21.40
N THR A 2 1.91 10.59 21.39
CA THR A 2 2.12 11.82 20.63
C THR A 2 2.55 11.44 19.21
N THR A 3 1.85 11.94 18.19
CA THR A 3 2.28 11.73 16.79
C THR A 3 3.41 12.71 16.50
N LEU A 4 4.59 12.19 16.17
CA LEU A 4 5.77 12.98 15.83
C LEU A 4 5.74 13.43 14.38
N TRP A 5 5.21 12.57 13.49
CA TRP A 5 5.15 12.85 12.07
C TRP A 5 4.08 12.01 11.36
N THR A 6 3.53 12.58 10.29
CA THR A 6 2.61 11.88 9.40
C THR A 6 3.00 12.19 7.96
N GLY A 7 3.33 11.15 7.21
CA GLY A 7 3.59 11.23 5.78
C GLY A 7 2.49 10.52 4.99
N ARG A 8 2.21 11.01 3.78
CA ARG A 8 1.24 10.40 2.87
C ARG A 8 1.89 10.13 1.54
N CYS A 9 1.42 9.12 0.87
CA CYS A 9 1.74 8.83 -0.53
C CYS A 9 0.46 8.42 -1.24
N ALA A 10 0.20 9.00 -2.40
CA ALA A 10 -0.92 8.60 -3.25
C ALA A 10 -0.45 8.42 -4.69
N SER A 11 -0.93 7.38 -5.33
CA SER A 11 -0.67 7.11 -6.73
C SER A 11 -1.92 7.37 -7.58
N ARG A 12 -1.96 8.55 -8.22
CA ARG A 12 -3.04 8.89 -9.16
C ARG A 12 -3.12 7.87 -10.32
N GLY A 13 -1.95 7.40 -10.80
CA GLY A 13 -1.90 6.41 -11.86
C GLY A 13 -2.55 5.08 -11.45
N PHE A 14 -2.32 4.63 -10.21
CA PHE A 14 -2.92 3.40 -9.70
C PHE A 14 -4.44 3.55 -9.50
N ALA A 15 -4.89 4.70 -9.01
CA ALA A 15 -6.31 5.00 -8.89
C ALA A 15 -7.01 5.05 -10.25
N LEU A 16 -6.43 5.74 -11.23
CA LEU A 16 -6.98 5.83 -12.59
C LEU A 16 -7.03 4.47 -13.29
N LEU A 17 -6.00 3.65 -13.13
CA LEU A 17 -5.96 2.29 -13.68
C LEU A 17 -7.03 1.41 -13.06
N GLY A 18 -7.24 1.49 -11.74
CA GLY A 18 -8.31 0.78 -11.05
C GLY A 18 -9.70 1.20 -11.55
N ILE A 19 -9.95 2.50 -11.65
CA ILE A 19 -11.22 3.04 -12.18
C ILE A 19 -11.43 2.59 -13.63
N GLY A 20 -10.41 2.73 -14.49
CA GLY A 20 -10.50 2.32 -15.90
C GLY A 20 -10.82 0.84 -16.06
N LEU A 21 -10.12 -0.03 -15.33
CA LEU A 21 -10.38 -1.48 -15.37
C LEU A 21 -11.80 -1.80 -14.85
N THR A 22 -12.26 -1.12 -13.82
CA THR A 22 -13.63 -1.28 -13.31
C THR A 22 -14.67 -0.94 -14.38
N LEU A 23 -14.53 0.22 -15.03
CA LEU A 23 -15.45 0.65 -16.06
C LEU A 23 -15.51 -0.35 -17.23
N VAL A 24 -14.36 -0.87 -17.66
CA VAL A 24 -14.28 -1.88 -18.72
C VAL A 24 -14.99 -3.18 -18.29
N LEU A 25 -14.70 -3.70 -17.10
CA LEU A 25 -15.32 -4.95 -16.63
C LEU A 25 -16.82 -4.81 -16.40
N VAL A 26 -17.28 -3.68 -15.87
CA VAL A 26 -18.71 -3.40 -15.70
C VAL A 26 -19.40 -3.27 -17.04
N ALA A 27 -18.81 -2.59 -18.01
CA ALA A 27 -19.37 -2.47 -19.37
C ALA A 27 -19.44 -3.82 -20.10
N ILE A 28 -18.39 -4.64 -20.00
CA ILE A 28 -18.38 -5.99 -20.57
C ILE A 28 -19.44 -6.85 -19.88
N GLY A 29 -19.52 -6.84 -18.56
CA GLY A 29 -20.47 -7.63 -17.79
C GLY A 29 -21.93 -7.24 -18.10
N ALA A 30 -22.23 -5.95 -18.10
CA ALA A 30 -23.58 -5.45 -18.42
C ALA A 30 -23.94 -5.75 -19.89
N GLY A 31 -23.03 -5.51 -20.83
CA GLY A 31 -23.23 -5.82 -22.26
C GLY A 31 -23.50 -7.32 -22.49
N THR A 32 -22.73 -8.18 -21.80
CA THR A 32 -22.95 -9.64 -21.85
C THR A 32 -24.30 -10.04 -21.29
N ALA A 33 -24.71 -9.47 -20.14
CA ALA A 33 -26.01 -9.75 -19.55
C ALA A 33 -27.17 -9.36 -20.48
N VAL A 34 -27.07 -8.18 -21.12
CA VAL A 34 -28.07 -7.71 -22.09
C VAL A 34 -28.11 -8.61 -23.34
N ALA A 35 -26.95 -8.96 -23.90
CA ALA A 35 -26.88 -9.82 -25.07
C ALA A 35 -27.48 -11.22 -24.83
N LEU A 36 -27.28 -11.76 -23.63
CA LEU A 36 -27.80 -13.09 -23.26
C LEU A 36 -29.29 -13.07 -22.88
N SER A 37 -29.86 -11.92 -22.55
CA SER A 37 -31.29 -11.83 -22.15
C SER A 37 -32.29 -12.31 -23.19
N GLY A 38 -31.93 -12.24 -24.47
CA GLY A 38 -32.79 -12.71 -25.59
C GLY A 38 -32.50 -14.14 -26.08
N SER A 39 -31.46 -14.81 -25.55
CA SER A 39 -30.97 -16.11 -26.08
C SER A 39 -31.37 -17.32 -25.24
N GLY A 40 -32.05 -17.12 -24.08
CA GLY A 40 -32.32 -18.19 -23.12
C GLY A 40 -31.09 -18.66 -22.32
N ALA A 41 -29.92 -18.04 -22.53
CA ALA A 41 -28.70 -18.33 -21.79
C ALA A 41 -28.69 -17.61 -20.41
N PRO A 42 -27.91 -18.13 -19.48
CA PRO A 42 -27.90 -17.57 -18.11
C PRO A 42 -27.28 -16.17 -18.06
N THR A 43 -28.09 -15.15 -17.83
CA THR A 43 -27.65 -13.73 -17.75
C THR A 43 -26.82 -13.42 -16.50
N TRP A 44 -26.90 -14.26 -15.46
CA TRP A 44 -26.16 -14.07 -14.21
C TRP A 44 -24.63 -14.02 -14.40
N VAL A 45 -24.10 -14.66 -15.47
CA VAL A 45 -22.67 -14.61 -15.79
C VAL A 45 -22.21 -13.18 -16.07
N GLY A 46 -22.99 -12.41 -16.83
CA GLY A 46 -22.69 -10.99 -17.08
C GLY A 46 -22.70 -10.16 -15.79
N TRP A 47 -23.69 -10.34 -14.94
CA TRP A 47 -23.76 -9.65 -13.65
C TRP A 47 -22.63 -10.04 -12.71
N LEU A 48 -22.19 -11.30 -12.74
CA LEU A 48 -21.03 -11.75 -11.99
C LEU A 48 -19.73 -11.04 -12.44
N VAL A 49 -19.52 -10.91 -13.74
CA VAL A 49 -18.37 -10.16 -14.27
C VAL A 49 -18.43 -8.68 -13.86
N ALA A 50 -19.60 -8.06 -13.95
CA ALA A 50 -19.80 -6.69 -13.50
C ALA A 50 -19.51 -6.53 -11.99
N GLY A 51 -19.96 -7.47 -11.17
CA GLY A 51 -19.71 -7.51 -9.73
C GLY A 51 -18.23 -7.66 -9.40
N ILE A 52 -17.52 -8.53 -10.10
CA ILE A 52 -16.05 -8.65 -9.96
C ILE A 52 -15.38 -7.32 -10.31
N GLY A 53 -15.80 -6.65 -11.39
CA GLY A 53 -15.28 -5.35 -11.78
C GLY A 53 -15.43 -4.30 -10.66
N LEU A 54 -16.59 -4.25 -10.01
CA LEU A 54 -16.81 -3.36 -8.86
C LEU A 54 -15.89 -3.68 -7.68
N VAL A 55 -15.74 -4.95 -7.34
CA VAL A 55 -14.84 -5.38 -6.25
C VAL A 55 -13.40 -4.99 -6.56
N VAL A 56 -12.92 -5.25 -7.78
CA VAL A 56 -11.57 -4.85 -8.22
C VAL A 56 -11.38 -3.34 -8.11
N GLY A 57 -12.38 -2.54 -8.50
CA GLY A 57 -12.33 -1.09 -8.41
C GLY A 57 -12.24 -0.58 -6.97
N VAL A 58 -13.07 -1.13 -6.08
CA VAL A 58 -13.04 -0.79 -4.66
C VAL A 58 -11.66 -1.11 -4.06
N PHE A 59 -11.12 -2.30 -4.31
CA PHE A 59 -9.79 -2.68 -3.86
C PHE A 59 -8.71 -1.79 -4.45
N GLY A 60 -8.76 -1.49 -5.75
CA GLY A 60 -7.82 -0.58 -6.41
C GLY A 60 -7.82 0.81 -5.78
N TYR A 61 -9.01 1.34 -5.47
CA TYR A 61 -9.15 2.62 -4.76
C TYR A 61 -8.61 2.57 -3.33
N LEU A 62 -8.94 1.52 -2.58
CA LEU A 62 -8.44 1.34 -1.21
C LEU A 62 -6.91 1.25 -1.14
N LEU A 63 -6.28 0.65 -2.15
CA LEU A 63 -4.83 0.48 -2.19
C LEU A 63 -4.10 1.63 -2.91
N SER A 64 -4.80 2.65 -3.41
CA SER A 64 -4.20 3.77 -4.15
C SER A 64 -3.50 4.81 -3.27
N SER A 65 -3.71 4.78 -1.97
CA SER A 65 -3.11 5.70 -1.01
C SER A 65 -2.52 4.96 0.20
N LEU A 66 -1.53 5.59 0.81
CA LEU A 66 -0.81 5.07 1.97
C LEU A 66 -0.51 6.23 2.90
N GLU A 67 -0.73 6.02 4.18
CA GLU A 67 -0.38 6.94 5.25
C GLU A 67 0.62 6.26 6.20
N VAL A 68 1.69 6.97 6.51
CA VAL A 68 2.69 6.55 7.48
C VAL A 68 2.62 7.49 8.65
N ARG A 69 2.46 6.98 9.85
CA ARG A 69 2.49 7.73 11.11
C ARG A 69 3.62 7.24 11.98
N VAL A 70 4.44 8.15 12.46
CA VAL A 70 5.49 7.89 13.42
C VAL A 70 5.07 8.48 14.76
N THR A 71 5.07 7.65 15.79
CA THR A 71 4.92 8.04 17.19
C THR A 71 6.23 7.78 17.93
N GLU A 72 6.28 8.04 19.23
CA GLU A 72 7.46 7.79 20.06
C GLU A 72 7.87 6.31 20.06
N ASP A 73 6.89 5.38 20.00
CA ASP A 73 7.11 3.94 20.15
C ASP A 73 6.86 3.14 18.86
N THR A 74 6.09 3.68 17.93
CA THR A 74 5.61 2.91 16.78
C THR A 74 5.67 3.67 15.46
N LEU A 75 5.93 2.94 14.38
CA LEU A 75 5.68 3.38 13.02
C LEU A 75 4.49 2.59 12.47
N THR A 76 3.42 3.29 12.13
CA THR A 76 2.20 2.68 11.58
C THR A 76 2.08 3.02 10.10
N VAL A 77 1.91 1.99 9.28
CA VAL A 77 1.61 2.10 7.85
C VAL A 77 0.18 1.66 7.62
N ALA A 78 -0.63 2.54 7.08
CA ALA A 78 -2.05 2.30 6.84
C ALA A 78 -2.40 2.57 5.38
N TYR A 79 -3.18 1.69 4.77
CA TYR A 79 -3.62 1.81 3.38
C TYR A 79 -5.02 2.41 3.29
N GLY A 80 -5.22 3.20 2.24
CA GLY A 80 -6.52 3.74 1.87
C GLY A 80 -7.08 4.78 2.85
N PRO A 81 -8.27 5.30 2.53
CA PRO A 81 -8.93 6.33 3.34
C PRO A 81 -9.44 5.80 4.68
N PHE A 82 -9.65 4.49 4.81
CA PHE A 82 -10.13 3.84 6.04
C PHE A 82 -8.97 3.33 6.93
N GLY A 83 -7.71 3.51 6.50
CA GLY A 83 -6.55 3.05 7.27
C GLY A 83 -6.45 1.52 7.42
N TRP A 84 -7.02 0.76 6.48
CA TRP A 84 -6.99 -0.70 6.47
C TRP A 84 -6.65 -1.23 5.06
N PRO A 85 -5.79 -2.26 4.92
CA PRO A 85 -5.03 -2.93 5.99
C PRO A 85 -3.96 -2.01 6.60
N ARG A 86 -3.63 -2.26 7.86
CA ARG A 86 -2.58 -1.51 8.56
C ARG A 86 -1.50 -2.44 9.11
N ARG A 87 -0.26 -1.94 9.09
CA ARG A 87 0.88 -2.60 9.74
C ARG A 87 1.45 -1.66 10.80
N VAL A 88 1.65 -2.17 11.98
CA VAL A 88 2.31 -1.47 13.08
C VAL A 88 3.68 -2.09 13.28
N VAL A 89 4.71 -1.26 13.32
CA VAL A 89 6.10 -1.64 13.59
C VAL A 89 6.49 -1.01 14.91
N GLN A 90 6.96 -1.80 15.84
CA GLN A 90 7.49 -1.32 17.12
C GLN A 90 8.91 -0.78 16.90
N LEU A 91 9.15 0.47 17.27
CA LEU A 91 10.47 1.10 17.05
C LEU A 91 11.57 0.44 17.86
N VAL A 92 11.25 -0.18 18.99
CA VAL A 92 12.21 -0.95 19.80
C VAL A 92 12.85 -2.12 19.04
N GLU A 93 12.17 -2.66 18.02
CA GLU A 93 12.69 -3.74 17.16
C GLU A 93 13.54 -3.22 15.99
N VAL A 94 13.51 -1.93 15.73
CA VAL A 94 14.21 -1.29 14.60
C VAL A 94 15.61 -0.87 15.03
N GLU A 95 16.59 -1.15 14.19
CA GLU A 95 17.99 -0.77 14.38
C GLU A 95 18.29 0.56 13.71
N ASP A 96 17.84 0.72 12.45
CA ASP A 96 18.08 1.93 11.66
C ASP A 96 16.88 2.30 10.78
N ALA A 97 16.77 3.60 10.47
CA ALA A 97 15.77 4.15 9.57
C ALA A 97 16.42 5.14 8.61
N SER A 98 16.37 4.84 7.33
CA SER A 98 17.02 5.63 6.28
C SER A 98 16.07 6.01 5.15
N ALA A 99 16.33 7.17 4.53
CA ALA A 99 15.60 7.60 3.34
C ALA A 99 16.24 6.98 2.10
N VAL A 100 15.43 6.32 1.28
CA VAL A 100 15.90 5.62 0.06
C VAL A 100 15.02 5.95 -1.13
N MET A 101 15.56 5.75 -2.35
CA MET A 101 14.76 5.79 -3.57
C MET A 101 14.21 4.41 -3.87
N VAL A 102 12.90 4.30 -3.98
CA VAL A 102 12.20 3.04 -4.20
C VAL A 102 11.92 2.83 -5.67
N GLU A 103 12.36 1.70 -6.20
CA GLU A 103 12.01 1.22 -7.53
C GLU A 103 11.12 -0.01 -7.43
N PRO A 104 9.82 0.07 -7.84
CA PRO A 104 8.86 -1.03 -7.67
C PRO A 104 9.33 -2.35 -8.28
N MET A 105 9.97 -2.31 -9.45
CA MET A 105 10.38 -3.52 -10.17
C MET A 105 11.45 -4.32 -9.42
N GLN A 106 12.31 -3.66 -8.61
CA GLN A 106 13.30 -4.34 -7.78
C GLN A 106 12.66 -5.12 -6.62
N TRP A 107 11.41 -4.75 -6.26
CA TRP A 107 10.64 -5.36 -5.18
C TRP A 107 9.53 -6.29 -5.69
N GLY A 108 9.53 -6.62 -6.99
CA GLY A 108 8.52 -7.49 -7.59
C GLY A 108 7.20 -6.79 -7.90
N GLY A 109 7.20 -5.46 -8.04
CA GLY A 109 6.07 -4.63 -8.45
C GLY A 109 5.45 -3.80 -7.32
N TRP A 110 4.23 -3.33 -7.56
CA TRP A 110 3.48 -2.48 -6.65
C TRP A 110 2.71 -3.29 -5.59
N GLY A 111 2.29 -2.63 -4.52
CA GLY A 111 1.52 -3.19 -3.42
C GLY A 111 2.38 -3.64 -2.25
N TYR A 112 1.79 -4.47 -1.37
CA TYR A 112 2.54 -5.11 -0.30
C TYR A 112 3.26 -6.34 -0.84
N ARG A 113 4.59 -6.34 -0.71
CA ARG A 113 5.46 -7.43 -1.18
C ARG A 113 6.28 -8.00 -0.04
N TRP A 114 6.44 -9.30 -0.05
CA TRP A 114 7.32 -10.00 0.87
C TRP A 114 8.29 -10.85 0.07
N ASN A 115 9.58 -10.70 0.36
CA ASN A 115 10.65 -11.48 -0.24
C ASN A 115 11.30 -12.34 0.86
N PRO A 116 10.95 -13.62 0.97
CA PRO A 116 11.48 -14.49 2.02
C PRO A 116 12.99 -14.71 1.92
N ARG A 117 13.57 -14.68 0.69
CA ARG A 117 15.01 -14.86 0.49
C ARG A 117 15.84 -13.67 0.96
N ALA A 118 15.29 -12.48 0.88
CA ALA A 118 15.94 -11.25 1.32
C ALA A 118 15.54 -10.86 2.75
N HIS A 119 14.69 -11.64 3.43
CA HIS A 119 14.08 -11.30 4.72
C HIS A 119 13.48 -9.88 4.72
N ALA A 120 12.90 -9.48 3.58
CA ALA A 120 12.47 -8.12 3.34
C ALA A 120 11.00 -8.06 2.96
N SER A 121 10.31 -7.04 3.43
CA SER A 121 8.95 -6.70 3.01
C SER A 121 8.88 -5.24 2.56
N ALA A 122 8.00 -4.95 1.61
CA ALA A 122 7.87 -3.61 1.05
C ALA A 122 6.42 -3.22 0.84
N ALA A 123 6.10 -1.98 1.17
CA ALA A 123 4.82 -1.34 0.90
C ALA A 123 5.04 -0.28 -0.19
N VAL A 124 4.88 -0.70 -1.46
CA VAL A 124 5.26 0.11 -2.62
C VAL A 124 4.01 0.52 -3.40
N ILE A 125 3.69 1.81 -3.40
CA ILE A 125 2.56 2.36 -4.18
C ILE A 125 3.05 2.99 -5.50
N ARG A 126 4.23 3.61 -5.49
CA ARG A 126 4.81 4.26 -6.68
C ARG A 126 6.34 4.24 -6.64
N LYS A 127 6.97 4.55 -7.76
CA LYS A 127 8.39 4.90 -7.79
C LYS A 127 8.58 6.25 -7.10
N GLY A 128 9.61 6.37 -6.27
CA GLY A 128 9.94 7.62 -5.60
C GLY A 128 10.60 7.44 -4.24
N PRO A 129 10.62 8.50 -3.41
CA PRO A 129 11.23 8.42 -2.11
C PRO A 129 10.46 7.47 -1.18
N GLY A 130 11.16 6.86 -0.24
CA GLY A 130 10.61 5.97 0.76
C GLY A 130 11.51 5.86 1.97
N ILE A 131 11.00 5.26 3.03
CA ILE A 131 11.72 4.97 4.27
C ILE A 131 12.04 3.47 4.29
N ALA A 132 13.31 3.15 4.47
CA ALA A 132 13.77 1.81 4.75
C ALA A 132 14.02 1.68 6.26
N LEU A 133 13.46 0.64 6.86
CA LEU A 133 13.69 0.24 8.24
C LEU A 133 14.52 -1.04 8.22
N GLU A 134 15.60 -1.05 8.97
CA GLU A 134 16.37 -2.25 9.27
C GLU A 134 16.05 -2.70 10.69
N PHE A 135 15.67 -3.95 10.84
CA PHE A 135 15.33 -4.52 12.15
C PHE A 135 16.56 -5.17 12.77
N LYS A 136 16.63 -5.21 14.10
CA LYS A 136 17.70 -5.85 14.88
C LYS A 136 17.91 -7.33 14.54
N ASP A 137 16.88 -8.00 13.98
CA ASP A 137 16.96 -9.40 13.53
C ASP A 137 17.37 -9.56 12.05
N GLY A 138 17.78 -8.47 11.39
CA GLY A 138 18.20 -8.45 9.99
C GLY A 138 17.06 -8.41 8.98
N ARG A 139 15.81 -8.35 9.41
CA ARG A 139 14.67 -8.09 8.51
C ARG A 139 14.72 -6.65 8.02
N ARG A 140 14.13 -6.42 6.83
CA ARG A 140 14.00 -5.08 6.25
C ARG A 140 12.54 -4.80 5.92
N PHE A 141 12.14 -3.56 6.15
CA PHE A 141 10.83 -3.08 5.72
C PHE A 141 10.97 -1.76 4.98
N LEU A 142 10.37 -1.69 3.79
CA LEU A 142 10.41 -0.51 2.95
C LEU A 142 9.01 0.05 2.75
N VAL A 143 8.86 1.36 2.83
CA VAL A 143 7.58 2.04 2.59
C VAL A 143 7.78 3.28 1.74
N THR A 144 7.00 3.43 0.65
CA THR A 144 7.00 4.66 -0.15
C THR A 144 6.23 5.77 0.56
N VAL A 145 6.85 6.96 0.63
CA VAL A 145 6.24 8.16 1.24
C VAL A 145 6.83 9.41 0.61
N ASP A 146 6.04 10.48 0.46
CA ASP A 146 6.46 11.69 -0.26
C ASP A 146 7.59 12.44 0.45
N ASP A 147 7.54 12.53 1.77
CA ASP A 147 8.54 13.21 2.60
C ASP A 147 9.42 12.22 3.38
N ALA A 148 10.11 11.34 2.64
CA ALA A 148 10.93 10.27 3.22
C ALA A 148 12.10 10.79 4.07
N VAL A 149 12.69 11.94 3.69
CA VAL A 149 13.85 12.50 4.41
C VAL A 149 13.49 12.93 5.81
N ASN A 150 12.40 13.69 5.96
CA ASN A 150 11.94 14.11 7.29
C ASN A 150 11.38 12.92 8.08
N GLY A 151 10.63 12.02 7.41
CA GLY A 151 10.14 10.81 8.03
C GLY A 151 11.25 9.92 8.59
N ALA A 152 12.31 9.68 7.83
CA ALA A 152 13.46 8.90 8.28
C ALA A 152 14.20 9.59 9.45
N LYS A 153 14.44 10.91 9.36
CA LYS A 153 15.08 11.66 10.44
C LYS A 153 14.30 11.58 11.76
N LEU A 154 12.99 11.77 11.71
CA LEU A 154 12.14 11.72 12.90
C LEU A 154 12.00 10.30 13.45
N THR A 155 11.99 9.30 12.57
CA THR A 155 12.03 7.89 12.99
C THR A 155 13.35 7.58 13.67
N SER A 156 14.50 7.98 13.09
CA SER A 156 15.83 7.78 13.73
C SER A 156 15.94 8.52 15.06
N ALA A 157 15.38 9.73 15.18
CA ALA A 157 15.34 10.45 16.47
C ALA A 157 14.50 9.71 17.52
N ALA A 158 13.37 9.12 17.13
CA ALA A 158 12.54 8.31 18.02
C ALA A 158 13.25 7.02 18.45
N LEU A 159 14.04 6.37 17.56
CA LEU A 159 14.85 5.19 17.90
C LEU A 159 15.87 5.50 19.03
N ILE A 160 16.50 6.68 18.98
CA ILE A 160 17.46 7.12 20.03
C ILE A 160 16.72 7.32 21.38
N GLY A 161 15.48 7.78 21.34
CA GLY A 161 14.63 7.93 22.54
C GLY A 161 14.22 6.58 23.13
N ALA A 162 13.71 5.67 22.27
CA ALA A 162 13.25 4.35 22.67
C ALA A 162 14.37 3.39 23.15
N GLY A 163 15.62 3.64 22.76
CA GLY A 163 16.77 2.86 23.22
C GLY A 163 17.38 3.30 24.57
N ARG A 164 16.78 4.30 25.22
CA ARG A 164 17.26 4.82 26.53
C ARG A 164 16.45 4.35 27.74
N GLU A 165 15.38 3.60 27.52
CA GLU A 165 14.60 2.94 28.57
C GLU A 165 15.00 1.45 28.68
#